data_1957287e468ee52005d20432fae02d48
#
_entry.id   1957287e468ee52005d20432fae02d48
#
_cell.length_a   1.000
_cell.length_b   1.000
_cell.length_c   1.000
_cell.angle_alpha   90.00
_cell.angle_beta   90.00
_cell.angle_gamma   90.00
#
_symmetry.space_group_name_H-M   'P 1'
#
loop_
_entity.id
_entity.type
_entity.pdbx_description
1 polymer ?
#
loop_
_entity_poly.entity_id
_entity_poly.type
_entity_poly.pdbx_seq_one_letter_code
_entity_poly.pdbx_strand_id
1 'polypeptide(L)'
;MKIKYLLLGWILGMTVVASSQTNITLSNPEALQILKGNYDPASYLPTDTINDPDSILQGVINRISQDTLIKYLLKIDSYHNRNTGSDTVSGDIGIGAVRRWIYQKFEEFGTLNENRLVLSYMDFNVTVCGQNHHRNVLAILPGLDTTDKEIMVLEGHFDTRCEGVCDTACYSPGMEDNGSGTVLVMELARIMSRYAYDHTIVFACVTGEDQGLYGSTALANYLKNNNVKIRACFNNDVIGGIICGQTSSPPSCPGLNNIDSTHVRIFSYSKSNDSTRVSPHKQLARYIKLHQIERINPLISTPMEIDIIIYEDRIGRSGDQVPFRQKGYTAIRFCAKNEHGNGSGTPPDRQHSVRDILGVDTSDPPDGIIDSFFVDPNYLRRNIISNGVNLGWLAIAPPIPDPEFLPLSNGMEIVLHGIDSTFQYYRVGIRSKHSGSLYFDTVYTFTNTNNLTINGLDAQKTWYFSVANVKNNVEGLFCDEYSMFPVGVETRIRQDWGVILEQNAPNPFSGRTEICIEAGENPGIRNASVVVNDMTGHEVYRQFIEIQSGKNFITITKAGMSAGFYTYSLVTGGKTIATLKMLVY
;
A
#
# COMPACT_ATOMS: atom_id res chain seq x y z
N MET A 1 -26.79 26.96 50.55
CA MET A 1 -25.79 25.89 50.78
C MET A 1 -25.68 25.08 49.53
N LYS A 2 -24.68 25.36 48.64
CA LYS A 2 -24.47 24.67 47.38
C LYS A 2 -23.34 23.66 47.55
N ILE A 3 -23.65 22.38 47.46
CA ILE A 3 -22.68 21.28 47.52
C ILE A 3 -22.12 21.11 46.12
N LYS A 4 -20.81 21.35 45.94
CA LYS A 4 -20.05 21.02 44.73
C LYS A 4 -19.60 19.56 44.82
N TYR A 5 -20.07 18.70 43.92
CA TYR A 5 -19.50 17.38 43.72
C TYR A 5 -18.25 17.50 42.86
N LEU A 6 -17.10 17.16 43.40
CA LEU A 6 -15.85 16.94 42.68
C LEU A 6 -15.88 15.49 42.15
N LEU A 7 -16.04 15.32 40.84
CA LEU A 7 -15.81 14.03 40.18
C LEU A 7 -14.29 13.89 39.96
N LEU A 8 -13.64 13.07 40.78
CA LEU A 8 -12.29 12.57 40.51
C LEU A 8 -12.42 11.43 39.49
N GLY A 9 -12.14 11.72 38.21
CA GLY A 9 -11.99 10.70 37.17
C GLY A 9 -10.66 9.96 37.37
N TRP A 10 -10.72 8.71 37.79
CA TRP A 10 -9.58 7.79 37.70
C TRP A 10 -9.37 7.39 36.25
N ILE A 11 -8.36 7.98 35.60
CA ILE A 11 -7.85 7.46 34.34
C ILE A 11 -6.97 6.26 34.70
N LEU A 12 -7.55 5.05 34.60
CA LEU A 12 -6.75 3.83 34.56
C LEU A 12 -5.99 3.84 33.21
N GLY A 13 -4.76 4.28 33.22
CA GLY A 13 -3.82 4.05 32.17
C GLY A 13 -3.55 2.54 32.08
N MET A 14 -4.26 1.83 31.20
CA MET A 14 -3.80 0.53 30.76
C MET A 14 -2.50 0.75 29.99
N THR A 15 -1.38 0.56 30.66
CA THR A 15 -0.11 0.31 29.98
C THR A 15 -0.27 -1.02 29.26
N VAL A 16 -0.59 -0.97 27.97
CA VAL A 16 -0.40 -2.11 27.09
C VAL A 16 1.11 -2.36 27.09
N VAL A 17 1.54 -3.32 27.90
CA VAL A 17 2.88 -3.89 27.79
C VAL A 17 2.88 -4.60 26.44
N ALA A 18 3.38 -3.94 25.41
CA ALA A 18 3.66 -4.59 24.14
C ALA A 18 4.64 -5.73 24.44
N SER A 19 4.14 -6.98 24.44
CA SER A 19 4.98 -8.15 24.61
C SER A 19 5.97 -8.16 23.43
N SER A 20 7.24 -7.87 23.72
CA SER A 20 8.29 -7.90 22.72
C SER A 20 8.40 -9.32 22.16
N GLN A 21 8.27 -9.47 20.86
CA GLN A 21 8.53 -10.73 20.18
C GLN A 21 10.02 -11.10 20.33
N THR A 22 10.27 -12.36 20.63
CA THR A 22 11.64 -12.87 20.83
C THR A 22 11.87 -14.11 19.96
N ASN A 23 13.13 -14.51 19.81
CA ASN A 23 13.54 -15.73 19.10
C ASN A 23 12.97 -15.82 17.67
N ILE A 24 13.01 -14.70 16.92
CA ILE A 24 12.57 -14.70 15.53
C ILE A 24 13.67 -15.35 14.68
N THR A 25 13.39 -16.55 14.14
CA THR A 25 14.36 -17.34 13.37
C THR A 25 13.70 -18.01 12.18
N LEU A 26 14.50 -18.33 11.15
CA LEU A 26 14.08 -19.17 10.04
C LEU A 26 14.53 -20.62 10.30
N SER A 27 13.65 -21.59 10.07
CA SER A 27 13.98 -23.01 10.21
C SER A 27 14.96 -23.51 9.14
N ASN A 28 15.00 -22.86 7.99
CA ASN A 28 15.95 -23.09 6.91
C ASN A 28 16.96 -21.94 6.82
N PRO A 29 18.23 -22.16 7.15
CA PRO A 29 19.27 -21.11 7.11
C PRO A 29 19.52 -20.56 5.70
N GLU A 30 19.32 -21.36 4.65
CA GLU A 30 19.47 -20.94 3.25
C GLU A 30 18.52 -19.81 2.90
N ALA A 31 17.29 -19.83 3.44
CA ALA A 31 16.30 -18.80 3.22
C ALA A 31 16.82 -17.40 3.55
N LEU A 32 17.60 -17.23 4.63
CA LEU A 32 18.18 -15.93 4.98
C LEU A 32 19.23 -15.49 3.95
N GLN A 33 20.03 -16.40 3.42
CA GLN A 33 21.05 -16.07 2.42
C GLN A 33 20.39 -15.57 1.14
N ILE A 34 19.29 -16.23 0.72
CA ILE A 34 18.51 -15.82 -0.45
C ILE A 34 17.88 -14.44 -0.23
N LEU A 35 17.24 -14.21 0.91
CA LEU A 35 16.65 -12.91 1.26
C LEU A 35 17.67 -11.77 1.27
N LYS A 36 18.95 -12.07 1.52
CA LYS A 36 20.07 -11.12 1.49
C LYS A 36 20.73 -10.98 0.12
N GLY A 37 20.31 -11.76 -0.86
CA GLY A 37 20.97 -11.84 -2.16
C GLY A 37 22.40 -12.41 -2.07
N ASN A 38 22.67 -13.33 -1.14
CA ASN A 38 23.96 -13.96 -0.90
C ASN A 38 23.93 -15.43 -1.35
N TYR A 39 23.60 -15.68 -2.59
CA TYR A 39 23.50 -17.01 -3.19
C TYR A 39 23.98 -16.96 -4.64
N ASP A 40 24.21 -18.13 -5.23
CA ASP A 40 24.49 -18.26 -6.67
C ASP A 40 23.16 -18.42 -7.44
N PRO A 41 22.74 -17.43 -8.25
CA PRO A 41 21.50 -17.53 -9.03
C PRO A 41 21.46 -18.73 -9.97
N ALA A 42 22.62 -19.21 -10.45
CA ALA A 42 22.69 -20.37 -11.34
C ALA A 42 22.13 -21.63 -10.70
N SER A 43 22.16 -21.73 -9.35
CA SER A 43 21.58 -22.85 -8.60
C SER A 43 20.04 -22.91 -8.67
N TYR A 44 19.39 -21.82 -9.09
CA TYR A 44 17.94 -21.70 -9.17
C TYR A 44 17.42 -21.37 -10.56
N LEU A 45 18.32 -21.43 -11.56
CA LEU A 45 17.94 -21.19 -12.95
C LEU A 45 17.04 -22.34 -13.46
N PRO A 46 15.82 -22.05 -13.98
CA PRO A 46 15.00 -23.08 -14.57
C PRO A 46 15.55 -23.56 -15.90
N THR A 47 15.19 -24.79 -16.28
CA THR A 47 15.55 -25.34 -17.60
C THR A 47 15.04 -24.45 -18.73
N ASP A 48 13.78 -23.99 -18.61
CA ASP A 48 13.18 -23.02 -19.54
C ASP A 48 13.05 -21.67 -18.83
N THR A 49 13.93 -20.73 -19.14
CA THR A 49 13.87 -19.38 -18.59
C THR A 49 12.78 -18.55 -19.25
N ILE A 50 11.61 -18.48 -18.60
CA ILE A 50 10.48 -17.64 -19.04
C ILE A 50 10.44 -16.40 -18.16
N ASN A 51 10.86 -15.25 -18.71
CA ASN A 51 10.91 -13.96 -18.00
C ASN A 51 10.32 -12.79 -18.81
N ASP A 52 9.65 -13.07 -19.92
CA ASP A 52 8.98 -12.01 -20.67
C ASP A 52 7.62 -11.66 -20.08
N PRO A 53 7.22 -10.38 -20.11
CA PRO A 53 6.02 -9.91 -19.42
C PRO A 53 4.71 -10.48 -19.98
N ASP A 54 4.65 -10.77 -21.28
CA ASP A 54 3.43 -11.29 -21.90
C ASP A 54 3.21 -12.77 -21.55
N SER A 55 4.27 -13.57 -21.51
CA SER A 55 4.21 -14.97 -21.05
C SER A 55 3.81 -15.06 -19.58
N ILE A 56 4.33 -14.17 -18.70
CA ILE A 56 3.93 -14.08 -17.30
C ILE A 56 2.44 -13.73 -17.22
N LEU A 57 1.98 -12.69 -17.91
CA LEU A 57 0.58 -12.25 -17.95
C LEU A 57 -0.35 -13.37 -18.38
N GLN A 58 -0.09 -13.96 -19.55
CA GLN A 58 -0.91 -15.05 -20.09
C GLN A 58 -0.89 -16.28 -19.19
N GLY A 59 0.27 -16.58 -18.62
CA GLY A 59 0.41 -17.72 -17.73
C GLY A 59 -0.35 -17.56 -16.44
N VAL A 60 -0.36 -16.38 -15.83
CA VAL A 60 -1.17 -16.08 -14.63
C VAL A 60 -2.66 -16.17 -14.99
N ILE A 61 -3.10 -15.51 -16.06
CA ILE A 61 -4.53 -15.52 -16.46
C ILE A 61 -5.03 -16.96 -16.72
N ASN A 62 -4.26 -17.79 -17.42
CA ASN A 62 -4.73 -19.07 -17.94
C ASN A 62 -4.56 -20.24 -16.96
N ARG A 63 -3.75 -20.10 -15.90
CA ARG A 63 -3.42 -21.21 -14.97
C ARG A 63 -4.21 -21.20 -13.68
N ILE A 64 -4.90 -20.11 -13.36
CA ILE A 64 -5.74 -20.03 -12.17
C ILE A 64 -7.06 -20.77 -12.44
N SER A 65 -7.31 -21.80 -11.65
CA SER A 65 -8.53 -22.60 -11.73
C SER A 65 -9.47 -22.30 -10.56
N GLN A 66 -10.71 -21.90 -10.84
CA GLN A 66 -11.73 -21.69 -9.81
C GLN A 66 -11.99 -22.97 -8.99
N ASP A 67 -11.99 -24.13 -9.63
CA ASP A 67 -12.14 -25.41 -8.94
C ASP A 67 -11.01 -25.68 -7.94
N THR A 68 -9.79 -25.27 -8.28
CA THR A 68 -8.65 -25.36 -7.37
C THR A 68 -8.81 -24.45 -6.17
N LEU A 69 -9.28 -23.21 -6.39
CA LEU A 69 -9.54 -22.25 -5.31
C LEU A 69 -10.61 -22.78 -4.36
N ILE A 70 -11.73 -23.29 -4.88
CA ILE A 70 -12.80 -23.90 -4.10
C ILE A 70 -12.25 -25.08 -3.28
N LYS A 71 -11.47 -25.99 -3.89
CA LYS A 71 -10.86 -27.12 -3.19
C LYS A 71 -9.95 -26.69 -2.05
N TYR A 72 -9.15 -25.65 -2.25
CA TYR A 72 -8.28 -25.13 -1.20
C TYR A 72 -9.07 -24.50 -0.06
N LEU A 73 -10.10 -23.70 -0.37
CA LEU A 73 -10.98 -23.11 0.63
C LEU A 73 -11.70 -24.19 1.46
N LEU A 74 -12.30 -25.18 0.81
CA LEU A 74 -12.94 -26.31 1.50
C LEU A 74 -11.94 -27.11 2.36
N LYS A 75 -10.69 -27.24 1.91
CA LYS A 75 -9.66 -27.90 2.73
C LYS A 75 -9.29 -27.07 3.94
N ILE A 76 -9.17 -25.74 3.79
CA ILE A 76 -8.92 -24.82 4.91
C ILE A 76 -10.06 -24.90 5.93
N ASP A 77 -11.32 -24.95 5.49
CA ASP A 77 -12.50 -25.12 6.34
C ASP A 77 -12.43 -26.38 7.20
N SER A 78 -11.96 -27.48 6.62
CA SER A 78 -11.89 -28.77 7.31
C SER A 78 -11.02 -28.78 8.58
N TYR A 79 -10.21 -27.75 8.82
CA TYR A 79 -9.38 -27.61 10.03
C TYR A 79 -10.14 -27.04 11.24
N HIS A 80 -11.42 -26.76 11.10
CA HIS A 80 -12.39 -26.39 12.13
C HIS A 80 -12.14 -25.05 12.81
N ASN A 81 -10.96 -24.85 13.40
CA ASN A 81 -10.59 -23.62 14.08
C ASN A 81 -9.10 -23.33 13.84
N ARG A 82 -8.80 -22.20 13.25
CA ARG A 82 -7.42 -21.77 12.95
C ARG A 82 -6.94 -20.62 13.84
N ASN A 83 -7.59 -20.43 15.02
CA ASN A 83 -7.13 -19.44 15.98
C ASN A 83 -5.66 -19.66 16.33
N THR A 84 -4.89 -18.59 16.43
CA THR A 84 -3.45 -18.64 16.74
C THR A 84 -3.13 -19.41 18.03
N GLY A 85 -4.09 -19.43 18.98
CA GLY A 85 -4.03 -20.22 20.20
C GLY A 85 -4.56 -21.65 20.10
N SER A 86 -5.08 -22.09 18.92
CA SER A 86 -5.70 -23.42 18.78
C SER A 86 -4.66 -24.55 18.72
N ASP A 87 -5.12 -25.78 18.49
CA ASP A 87 -4.28 -27.00 18.50
C ASP A 87 -3.11 -26.89 17.53
N THR A 88 -1.91 -27.14 18.04
CA THR A 88 -0.66 -27.13 17.25
C THR A 88 -0.13 -28.51 16.90
N VAL A 89 -0.70 -29.58 17.48
CA VAL A 89 -0.21 -30.97 17.41
C VAL A 89 -1.04 -31.85 16.49
N SER A 90 -2.38 -31.73 16.56
CA SER A 90 -3.30 -32.52 15.73
C SER A 90 -2.94 -32.47 14.25
N GLY A 91 -3.10 -33.60 13.53
CA GLY A 91 -2.95 -33.66 12.07
C GLY A 91 -4.14 -33.07 11.31
N ASP A 92 -5.31 -33.00 11.93
CA ASP A 92 -6.59 -32.79 11.25
C ASP A 92 -7.28 -31.47 11.61
N ILE A 93 -6.96 -30.86 12.76
CA ILE A 93 -7.61 -29.64 13.25
C ILE A 93 -6.59 -28.64 13.79
N GLY A 94 -7.01 -27.39 13.86
CA GLY A 94 -6.24 -26.30 14.51
C GLY A 94 -5.17 -25.67 13.63
N ILE A 95 -4.55 -24.65 14.20
CA ILE A 95 -3.52 -23.83 13.54
C ILE A 95 -2.29 -24.65 13.12
N GLY A 96 -1.96 -25.71 13.88
CA GLY A 96 -0.85 -26.60 13.57
C GLY A 96 -1.08 -27.43 12.31
N ALA A 97 -2.30 -27.93 12.13
CA ALA A 97 -2.66 -28.77 10.97
C ALA A 97 -2.64 -27.94 9.67
N VAL A 98 -3.28 -26.77 9.66
CA VAL A 98 -3.34 -25.92 8.47
C VAL A 98 -1.96 -25.43 8.03
N ARG A 99 -1.08 -25.01 8.97
CA ARG A 99 0.27 -24.55 8.60
C ARG A 99 1.14 -25.66 8.01
N ARG A 100 1.00 -26.93 8.50
CA ARG A 100 1.69 -28.08 7.90
C ARG A 100 1.17 -28.40 6.50
N TRP A 101 -0.13 -28.28 6.29
CA TRP A 101 -0.73 -28.46 4.98
C TRP A 101 -0.27 -27.38 3.98
N ILE A 102 -0.21 -26.11 4.40
CA ILE A 102 0.32 -25.03 3.55
C ILE A 102 1.78 -25.32 3.18
N TYR A 103 2.60 -25.70 4.15
CA TYR A 103 4.01 -26.05 3.91
C TYR A 103 4.14 -27.21 2.91
N GLN A 104 3.37 -28.29 3.11
CA GLN A 104 3.34 -29.42 2.18
C GLN A 104 2.91 -29.01 0.77
N LYS A 105 1.94 -28.11 0.65
CA LYS A 105 1.54 -27.58 -0.66
C LYS A 105 2.67 -26.80 -1.33
N PHE A 106 3.40 -26.01 -0.60
CA PHE A 106 4.57 -25.33 -1.14
C PHE A 106 5.67 -26.32 -1.58
N GLU A 107 5.87 -27.44 -0.85
CA GLU A 107 6.76 -28.51 -1.30
C GLU A 107 6.29 -29.14 -2.62
N GLU A 108 5.00 -29.45 -2.73
CA GLU A 108 4.40 -29.97 -3.96
C GLU A 108 4.62 -28.99 -5.14
N PHE A 109 4.42 -27.66 -4.91
CA PHE A 109 4.64 -26.64 -5.93
C PHE A 109 6.12 -26.50 -6.32
N GLY A 110 7.01 -26.62 -5.35
CA GLY A 110 8.44 -26.66 -5.61
C GLY A 110 8.80 -27.85 -6.52
N THR A 111 8.32 -29.03 -6.18
CA THR A 111 8.56 -30.26 -6.98
C THR A 111 8.01 -30.14 -8.40
N LEU A 112 6.85 -29.49 -8.59
CA LEU A 112 6.27 -29.25 -9.91
C LEU A 112 7.09 -28.28 -10.78
N ASN A 113 7.94 -27.43 -10.16
CA ASN A 113 8.68 -26.38 -10.82
C ASN A 113 10.20 -26.45 -10.47
N GLU A 114 10.80 -27.63 -10.68
CA GLU A 114 12.24 -27.90 -10.60
C GLU A 114 12.86 -27.65 -9.21
N ASN A 115 12.07 -27.76 -8.14
CA ASN A 115 12.46 -27.53 -6.74
C ASN A 115 13.10 -26.14 -6.48
N ARG A 116 12.68 -25.12 -7.22
CA ARG A 116 13.22 -23.76 -7.11
C ARG A 116 12.68 -22.98 -5.89
N LEU A 117 11.60 -23.43 -5.26
CA LEU A 117 11.08 -22.83 -4.03
C LEU A 117 11.90 -23.26 -2.82
N VAL A 118 12.47 -22.29 -2.11
CA VAL A 118 13.12 -22.53 -0.83
C VAL A 118 12.15 -22.26 0.30
N LEU A 119 11.84 -23.31 1.05
CA LEU A 119 10.82 -23.27 2.09
C LEU A 119 11.44 -23.04 3.46
N SER A 120 10.72 -22.30 4.30
CA SER A 120 11.08 -22.12 5.70
C SER A 120 9.86 -21.86 6.55
N TYR A 121 9.86 -22.38 7.76
CA TYR A 121 9.07 -21.76 8.82
C TYR A 121 9.82 -20.54 9.35
N MET A 122 9.07 -19.52 9.71
CA MET A 122 9.58 -18.44 10.56
C MET A 122 9.02 -18.63 11.96
N ASP A 123 9.87 -19.03 12.87
CA ASP A 123 9.54 -19.24 14.27
C ASP A 123 9.67 -17.93 15.05
N PHE A 124 8.75 -17.68 15.98
CA PHE A 124 8.84 -16.55 16.92
C PHE A 124 8.05 -16.83 18.20
N ASN A 125 8.47 -16.18 19.30
CA ASN A 125 7.85 -16.33 20.60
C ASN A 125 7.14 -15.05 21.00
N VAL A 126 5.88 -15.20 21.37
CA VAL A 126 5.03 -14.19 22.02
C VAL A 126 3.82 -14.92 22.60
N THR A 127 3.32 -14.48 23.75
CA THR A 127 2.13 -15.11 24.34
C THR A 127 0.87 -14.57 23.66
N VAL A 128 0.18 -15.44 22.91
CA VAL A 128 -1.08 -15.16 22.25
C VAL A 128 -2.06 -16.30 22.52
N CYS A 129 -3.23 -15.97 23.12
CA CYS A 129 -4.29 -16.94 23.41
C CYS A 129 -3.80 -18.23 24.10
N GLY A 130 -2.82 -18.09 25.00
CA GLY A 130 -2.25 -19.21 25.78
C GLY A 130 -1.11 -19.97 25.09
N GLN A 131 -0.80 -19.68 23.84
CA GLN A 131 0.36 -20.25 23.12
C GLN A 131 1.53 -19.25 23.16
N ASN A 132 2.76 -19.77 23.25
CA ASN A 132 3.98 -18.96 23.32
C ASN A 132 4.85 -19.07 22.06
N HIS A 133 4.62 -20.07 21.23
CA HIS A 133 5.43 -20.36 20.05
C HIS A 133 4.57 -20.38 18.81
N HIS A 134 4.93 -19.54 17.83
CA HIS A 134 4.18 -19.35 16.60
C HIS A 134 5.06 -19.51 15.37
N ARG A 135 4.43 -19.76 14.22
CA ARG A 135 5.11 -19.99 12.94
C ARG A 135 4.36 -19.37 11.78
N ASN A 136 5.05 -18.54 11.00
CA ASN A 136 4.66 -18.27 9.62
C ASN A 136 5.17 -19.36 8.69
N VAL A 137 4.56 -19.49 7.52
CA VAL A 137 5.02 -20.38 6.45
C VAL A 137 5.50 -19.55 5.28
N LEU A 138 6.75 -19.73 4.87
CA LEU A 138 7.36 -18.99 3.78
C LEU A 138 7.77 -19.92 2.65
N ALA A 139 7.42 -19.55 1.41
CA ALA A 139 8.00 -20.10 0.20
C ALA A 139 8.72 -18.98 -0.54
N ILE A 140 10.01 -19.15 -0.80
CA ILE A 140 10.88 -18.12 -1.37
C ILE A 140 11.31 -18.59 -2.75
N LEU A 141 11.00 -17.81 -3.78
CA LEU A 141 11.46 -18.01 -5.14
C LEU A 141 12.67 -17.10 -5.37
N PRO A 142 13.89 -17.63 -5.44
CA PRO A 142 15.09 -16.83 -5.64
C PRO A 142 15.08 -16.12 -6.99
N GLY A 143 15.47 -14.84 -6.98
CA GLY A 143 15.67 -14.06 -8.20
C GLY A 143 16.95 -14.41 -8.94
N LEU A 144 17.08 -13.96 -10.17
CA LEU A 144 18.26 -14.20 -11.02
C LEU A 144 19.27 -13.06 -10.97
N ASP A 145 18.89 -11.89 -10.43
CA ASP A 145 19.82 -10.75 -10.23
C ASP A 145 20.13 -10.56 -8.75
N THR A 146 21.40 -10.79 -8.38
CA THR A 146 21.92 -10.53 -7.03
C THR A 146 22.63 -9.20 -6.89
N THR A 147 22.66 -8.38 -7.94
CA THR A 147 23.23 -7.02 -7.91
C THR A 147 22.23 -6.03 -7.32
N ASP A 148 20.95 -6.12 -7.71
CA ASP A 148 19.83 -5.46 -7.04
C ASP A 148 19.14 -6.46 -6.11
N LYS A 149 19.40 -6.32 -4.82
CA LYS A 149 18.98 -7.26 -3.77
C LYS A 149 17.58 -6.93 -3.19
N GLU A 150 16.76 -6.18 -3.90
CA GLU A 150 15.40 -5.94 -3.47
C GLU A 150 14.53 -7.19 -3.65
N ILE A 151 13.61 -7.41 -2.73
CA ILE A 151 12.67 -8.53 -2.79
C ILE A 151 11.22 -8.03 -2.92
N MET A 152 10.34 -8.90 -3.43
CA MET A 152 8.89 -8.74 -3.36
C MET A 152 8.34 -9.60 -2.24
N VAL A 153 7.32 -9.10 -1.52
CA VAL A 153 6.57 -9.88 -0.53
C VAL A 153 5.10 -9.92 -0.93
N LEU A 154 4.55 -11.11 -0.96
CA LEU A 154 3.11 -11.37 -1.11
C LEU A 154 2.65 -12.09 0.14
N GLU A 155 1.69 -11.53 0.85
CA GLU A 155 1.24 -12.09 2.11
C GLU A 155 -0.28 -12.17 2.24
N GLY A 156 -0.72 -13.09 3.09
CA GLY A 156 -2.07 -13.24 3.61
C GLY A 156 -2.03 -14.08 4.87
N HIS A 157 -2.88 -13.77 5.85
CA HIS A 157 -2.89 -14.54 7.09
C HIS A 157 -3.77 -15.80 6.98
N PHE A 158 -3.36 -16.85 7.69
CA PHE A 158 -4.07 -18.13 7.67
C PHE A 158 -4.78 -18.45 8.99
N ASP A 159 -4.56 -17.66 10.02
CA ASP A 159 -5.32 -17.75 11.26
C ASP A 159 -6.74 -17.18 11.10
N THR A 160 -7.59 -17.50 12.06
CA THR A 160 -8.97 -17.03 12.15
C THR A 160 -9.37 -16.85 13.59
N ARG A 161 -10.51 -16.22 13.81
CA ARG A 161 -11.14 -16.13 15.13
C ARG A 161 -12.67 -16.16 15.05
N CYS A 162 -13.30 -16.44 16.17
CA CYS A 162 -14.70 -16.11 16.41
C CYS A 162 -14.82 -14.73 17.05
N GLU A 163 -16.03 -14.33 17.49
CA GLU A 163 -16.24 -13.07 18.21
C GLU A 163 -15.29 -12.94 19.44
N GLY A 164 -15.10 -14.06 20.17
CA GLY A 164 -14.07 -14.16 21.20
C GLY A 164 -12.68 -14.30 20.56
N VAL A 165 -11.83 -13.28 20.74
CA VAL A 165 -10.47 -13.24 20.11
C VAL A 165 -9.64 -14.49 20.39
N CYS A 166 -9.81 -15.08 21.57
CA CYS A 166 -9.09 -16.29 21.99
C CYS A 166 -10.03 -17.52 22.18
N ASP A 167 -11.17 -17.56 21.49
CA ASP A 167 -12.00 -18.74 21.46
C ASP A 167 -11.40 -19.76 20.50
N THR A 168 -10.70 -20.74 21.06
CA THR A 168 -10.01 -21.80 20.32
C THR A 168 -10.88 -23.06 20.11
N ALA A 169 -12.11 -23.05 20.60
CA ALA A 169 -13.03 -24.21 20.54
C ALA A 169 -14.17 -24.03 19.54
N CYS A 170 -14.51 -22.79 19.20
CA CYS A 170 -15.58 -22.51 18.24
C CYS A 170 -15.24 -23.02 16.84
N TYR A 171 -16.28 -23.32 16.03
CA TYR A 171 -16.09 -23.48 14.58
C TYR A 171 -15.83 -22.11 13.95
N SER A 172 -14.67 -21.93 13.35
CA SER A 172 -14.22 -20.68 12.74
C SER A 172 -13.72 -20.93 11.32
N PRO A 173 -14.62 -21.03 10.32
CA PRO A 173 -14.26 -21.35 8.95
C PRO A 173 -13.39 -20.30 8.30
N GLY A 174 -13.66 -19.00 8.53
CA GLY A 174 -12.85 -17.88 8.04
C GLY A 174 -12.56 -17.98 6.54
N MET A 175 -13.61 -18.14 5.72
CA MET A 175 -13.42 -18.34 4.28
C MET A 175 -13.09 -17.04 3.57
N GLU A 176 -13.75 -15.96 3.96
CA GLU A 176 -13.42 -14.64 3.49
C GLU A 176 -12.25 -14.05 4.29
N ASP A 177 -12.31 -14.11 5.61
CA ASP A 177 -11.32 -13.60 6.57
C ASP A 177 -10.57 -14.75 7.28
N ASN A 178 -9.35 -15.20 6.82
CA ASN A 178 -8.74 -14.79 5.56
C ASN A 178 -8.30 -16.04 4.74
N GLY A 179 -9.22 -16.98 4.56
CA GLY A 179 -9.02 -18.10 3.64
C GLY A 179 -8.78 -17.61 2.20
N SER A 180 -9.48 -16.53 1.80
CA SER A 180 -9.36 -15.94 0.47
C SER A 180 -7.93 -15.46 0.18
N GLY A 181 -7.32 -14.70 1.11
CA GLY A 181 -5.93 -14.23 0.97
C GLY A 181 -4.91 -15.36 1.07
N THR A 182 -5.11 -16.32 2.00
CA THR A 182 -4.24 -17.50 2.11
C THR A 182 -4.19 -18.30 0.79
N VAL A 183 -5.36 -18.55 0.19
CA VAL A 183 -5.46 -19.29 -1.07
C VAL A 183 -4.84 -18.52 -2.23
N LEU A 184 -4.97 -17.17 -2.25
CA LEU A 184 -4.28 -16.32 -3.23
C LEU A 184 -2.76 -16.52 -3.17
N VAL A 185 -2.17 -16.42 -1.97
CA VAL A 185 -0.72 -16.61 -1.78
C VAL A 185 -0.26 -17.98 -2.26
N MET A 186 -1.00 -19.03 -1.89
CA MET A 186 -0.70 -20.42 -2.29
C MET A 186 -0.80 -20.61 -3.81
N GLU A 187 -1.86 -20.13 -4.44
CA GLU A 187 -2.08 -20.30 -5.87
C GLU A 187 -1.03 -19.53 -6.69
N LEU A 188 -0.65 -18.33 -6.25
CA LEU A 188 0.43 -17.58 -6.89
C LEU A 188 1.79 -18.23 -6.69
N ALA A 189 2.09 -18.82 -5.54
CA ALA A 189 3.30 -19.61 -5.36
C ALA A 189 3.38 -20.77 -6.36
N ARG A 190 2.25 -21.49 -6.57
CA ARG A 190 2.15 -22.58 -7.54
C ARG A 190 2.39 -22.15 -8.98
N ILE A 191 1.83 -21.00 -9.38
CA ILE A 191 1.90 -20.50 -10.76
C ILE A 191 3.22 -19.79 -11.02
N MET A 192 3.61 -18.90 -10.13
CA MET A 192 4.74 -18.00 -10.35
C MET A 192 6.09 -18.71 -10.23
N SER A 193 6.19 -19.78 -9.44
CA SER A 193 7.44 -20.58 -9.35
C SER A 193 7.87 -21.22 -10.67
N ARG A 194 7.02 -21.22 -11.70
CA ARG A 194 7.36 -21.66 -13.05
C ARG A 194 8.23 -20.64 -13.81
N TYR A 195 8.11 -19.35 -13.49
CA TYR A 195 8.75 -18.26 -14.23
C TYR A 195 10.10 -17.89 -13.59
N ALA A 196 10.92 -17.18 -14.35
CA ALA A 196 12.15 -16.60 -13.87
C ALA A 196 11.95 -15.09 -13.63
N TYR A 197 12.44 -14.60 -12.52
CA TYR A 197 12.35 -13.18 -12.14
C TYR A 197 13.74 -12.67 -11.79
N ASP A 198 13.97 -11.37 -11.99
CA ASP A 198 15.21 -10.73 -11.58
C ASP A 198 15.30 -10.64 -10.05
N HIS A 199 14.18 -10.28 -9.41
CA HIS A 199 14.10 -10.14 -7.96
C HIS A 199 13.46 -11.34 -7.26
N THR A 200 13.94 -11.64 -6.06
CA THR A 200 13.37 -12.68 -5.19
C THR A 200 11.93 -12.37 -4.80
N ILE A 201 11.06 -13.37 -4.85
CA ILE A 201 9.65 -13.28 -4.42
C ILE A 201 9.46 -14.14 -3.18
N VAL A 202 8.86 -13.56 -2.13
CA VAL A 202 8.48 -14.25 -0.90
C VAL A 202 6.97 -14.39 -0.85
N PHE A 203 6.49 -15.62 -0.86
CA PHE A 203 5.09 -16.00 -0.60
C PHE A 203 4.98 -16.32 0.88
N ALA A 204 4.28 -15.47 1.64
CA ALA A 204 4.20 -15.56 3.09
C ALA A 204 2.76 -15.82 3.54
N CYS A 205 2.51 -16.98 4.14
CA CYS A 205 1.31 -17.20 4.92
C CYS A 205 1.65 -16.91 6.39
N VAL A 206 1.08 -15.82 6.93
CA VAL A 206 1.39 -15.33 8.28
C VAL A 206 0.31 -15.74 9.28
N THR A 207 0.63 -15.72 10.58
CA THR A 207 -0.29 -16.09 11.66
C THR A 207 -0.46 -14.96 12.66
N GLY A 208 -1.58 -14.93 13.36
CA GLY A 208 -1.82 -13.99 14.46
C GLY A 208 -2.17 -12.58 13.99
N GLU A 209 -2.69 -12.42 12.79
CA GLU A 209 -3.25 -11.17 12.30
C GLU A 209 -4.42 -10.76 13.19
N ASP A 210 -5.43 -11.61 13.26
CA ASP A 210 -6.69 -11.47 13.99
C ASP A 210 -6.51 -11.22 15.50
N GLN A 211 -5.37 -11.63 16.06
CA GLN A 211 -5.03 -11.44 17.46
C GLN A 211 -4.07 -10.26 17.69
N GLY A 212 -3.54 -9.62 16.63
CA GLY A 212 -2.73 -8.40 16.74
C GLY A 212 -1.52 -8.30 15.83
N LEU A 213 -1.59 -8.74 14.58
CA LEU A 213 -0.55 -8.60 13.53
C LEU A 213 0.79 -9.25 13.92
N TYR A 214 0.75 -10.36 14.67
CA TYR A 214 2.00 -10.91 15.23
C TYR A 214 2.92 -11.50 14.17
N GLY A 215 2.39 -12.24 13.21
CA GLY A 215 3.18 -12.90 12.17
C GLY A 215 3.86 -11.91 11.23
N SER A 216 3.13 -10.95 10.72
CA SER A 216 3.66 -9.87 9.86
C SER A 216 4.63 -8.96 10.61
N THR A 217 4.37 -8.69 11.91
CA THR A 217 5.31 -7.96 12.76
C THR A 217 6.64 -8.71 12.92
N ALA A 218 6.59 -10.03 13.12
CA ALA A 218 7.80 -10.86 13.20
C ALA A 218 8.56 -10.82 11.87
N LEU A 219 7.86 -10.99 10.74
CA LEU A 219 8.48 -10.97 9.41
C LEU A 219 9.10 -9.61 9.09
N ALA A 220 8.36 -8.51 9.27
CA ALA A 220 8.87 -7.16 9.03
C ALA A 220 10.09 -6.81 9.92
N ASN A 221 10.05 -7.19 11.21
CA ASN A 221 11.17 -7.03 12.12
C ASN A 221 12.41 -7.83 11.67
N TYR A 222 12.20 -9.10 11.29
CA TYR A 222 13.29 -9.97 10.87
C TYR A 222 13.98 -9.44 9.62
N LEU A 223 13.20 -9.06 8.60
CA LEU A 223 13.73 -8.49 7.37
C LEU A 223 14.48 -7.18 7.62
N LYS A 224 13.92 -6.30 8.46
CA LYS A 224 14.58 -5.03 8.82
C LYS A 224 15.88 -5.23 9.57
N ASN A 225 15.89 -6.11 10.56
CA ASN A 225 17.08 -6.40 11.38
C ASN A 225 18.21 -7.06 10.57
N ASN A 226 17.86 -7.73 9.48
CA ASN A 226 18.82 -8.34 8.55
C ASN A 226 19.17 -7.45 7.35
N ASN A 227 18.72 -6.18 7.33
CA ASN A 227 18.96 -5.20 6.28
C ASN A 227 18.45 -5.66 4.89
N VAL A 228 17.39 -6.46 4.85
CA VAL A 228 16.74 -6.86 3.60
C VAL A 228 15.97 -5.67 3.05
N LYS A 229 16.11 -5.41 1.76
CA LYS A 229 15.37 -4.36 1.05
C LYS A 229 14.11 -4.95 0.43
N ILE A 230 12.99 -4.27 0.57
CA ILE A 230 11.71 -4.67 -0.03
C ILE A 230 11.29 -3.58 -1.02
N ARG A 231 11.11 -3.95 -2.29
CA ARG A 231 10.56 -3.08 -3.34
C ARG A 231 9.06 -2.86 -3.14
N ALA A 232 8.33 -3.94 -2.88
CA ALA A 232 6.90 -3.90 -2.60
C ALA A 232 6.43 -5.07 -1.72
N CYS A 233 5.47 -4.79 -0.83
CA CYS A 233 4.72 -5.79 -0.07
C CYS A 233 3.23 -5.67 -0.41
N PHE A 234 2.62 -6.78 -0.85
CA PHE A 234 1.20 -6.91 -1.17
C PHE A 234 0.54 -7.74 -0.07
N ASN A 235 -0.22 -7.10 0.79
CA ASN A 235 -1.08 -7.80 1.74
C ASN A 235 -2.45 -8.05 1.10
N ASN A 236 -2.95 -9.28 1.25
CA ASN A 236 -4.24 -9.72 0.72
C ASN A 236 -5.11 -10.22 1.87
N ASP A 237 -6.16 -9.46 2.16
CA ASP A 237 -6.99 -9.76 3.30
C ASP A 237 -8.44 -9.32 3.02
N VAL A 238 -9.37 -10.27 3.12
CA VAL A 238 -10.78 -10.12 2.74
C VAL A 238 -10.91 -9.74 1.26
N ILE A 239 -10.58 -10.67 0.35
CA ILE A 239 -10.52 -10.38 -1.10
C ILE A 239 -11.45 -11.26 -1.95
N GLY A 240 -12.35 -12.01 -1.33
CA GLY A 240 -13.24 -12.94 -2.01
C GLY A 240 -14.71 -12.56 -1.96
N GLY A 241 -15.13 -11.75 -1.00
CA GLY A 241 -16.53 -11.35 -0.80
C GLY A 241 -16.98 -10.28 -1.78
N ILE A 242 -18.26 -10.36 -2.19
CA ILE A 242 -18.89 -9.40 -3.10
C ILE A 242 -20.13 -8.75 -2.52
N ILE A 243 -20.60 -9.22 -1.35
CA ILE A 243 -21.86 -8.80 -0.73
C ILE A 243 -21.56 -7.85 0.44
N CYS A 244 -22.27 -6.75 0.48
CA CYS A 244 -22.17 -5.77 1.55
C CYS A 244 -22.88 -6.23 2.81
N GLY A 245 -22.17 -6.25 3.92
CA GLY A 245 -22.71 -6.50 5.25
C GLY A 245 -23.25 -5.25 5.94
N GLN A 246 -23.77 -5.45 7.15
CA GLN A 246 -24.41 -4.40 7.95
C GLN A 246 -23.41 -3.65 8.84
N THR A 247 -22.34 -4.33 9.29
CA THR A 247 -21.38 -3.82 10.26
C THR A 247 -20.00 -3.52 9.65
N SER A 248 -19.92 -3.43 8.31
CA SER A 248 -18.69 -3.09 7.60
C SER A 248 -18.16 -1.72 8.00
N SER A 249 -16.83 -1.59 8.17
CA SER A 249 -16.20 -0.33 8.53
C SER A 249 -15.94 0.55 7.32
N PRO A 250 -16.14 1.88 7.40
CA PRO A 250 -15.75 2.79 6.30
C PRO A 250 -14.24 2.81 6.02
N PRO A 251 -13.81 3.09 4.78
CA PRO A 251 -14.62 3.16 3.58
C PRO A 251 -15.00 1.76 3.09
N SER A 252 -16.25 1.42 3.17
CA SER A 252 -16.81 0.15 2.77
C SER A 252 -18.01 0.36 1.85
N CYS A 253 -18.83 -0.64 1.73
CA CYS A 253 -19.93 -0.72 0.81
C CYS A 253 -21.09 0.29 1.10
N PRO A 254 -21.90 0.63 0.08
CA PRO A 254 -22.91 1.69 0.19
C PRO A 254 -24.19 1.28 0.95
N GLY A 255 -24.44 -0.03 1.13
CA GLY A 255 -25.64 -0.49 1.83
C GLY A 255 -25.77 -2.00 1.86
N LEU A 256 -26.53 -2.50 2.84
CA LEU A 256 -26.73 -3.93 3.09
C LEU A 256 -27.20 -4.68 1.83
N ASN A 257 -26.61 -5.86 1.60
CA ASN A 257 -26.85 -6.74 0.46
C ASN A 257 -26.53 -6.14 -0.91
N ASN A 258 -25.90 -4.96 -0.98
CA ASN A 258 -25.37 -4.47 -2.24
C ASN A 258 -24.28 -5.41 -2.75
N ILE A 259 -24.30 -5.72 -4.04
CA ILE A 259 -23.33 -6.62 -4.68
C ILE A 259 -22.40 -5.81 -5.56
N ASP A 260 -21.09 -5.99 -5.34
CA ASP A 260 -20.05 -5.46 -6.22
C ASP A 260 -18.97 -6.51 -6.44
N SER A 261 -18.92 -7.04 -7.65
CA SER A 261 -17.91 -8.01 -8.09
C SER A 261 -16.91 -7.41 -9.07
N THR A 262 -16.94 -6.10 -9.30
CA THR A 262 -16.14 -5.43 -10.34
C THR A 262 -15.06 -4.50 -9.79
N HIS A 263 -15.14 -4.10 -8.53
CA HIS A 263 -14.17 -3.23 -7.90
C HIS A 263 -13.36 -3.96 -6.82
N VAL A 264 -12.10 -3.55 -6.64
CA VAL A 264 -11.25 -3.93 -5.50
C VAL A 264 -10.59 -2.69 -4.93
N ARG A 265 -10.51 -2.60 -3.60
CA ARG A 265 -9.84 -1.48 -2.91
C ARG A 265 -8.37 -1.79 -2.71
N ILE A 266 -7.51 -0.80 -2.94
CA ILE A 266 -6.11 -0.83 -2.53
C ILE A 266 -5.87 0.27 -1.51
N PHE A 267 -5.65 -0.14 -0.26
CA PHE A 267 -5.26 0.77 0.81
C PHE A 267 -3.78 1.14 0.66
N SER A 268 -3.53 2.42 0.39
CA SER A 268 -2.22 2.98 0.07
C SER A 268 -1.95 4.20 0.94
N TYR A 269 -1.59 3.96 2.18
CA TYR A 269 -1.41 4.96 3.23
C TYR A 269 -0.64 6.21 2.77
N SER A 270 -1.04 7.35 3.34
CA SER A 270 -0.29 8.61 3.26
C SER A 270 -0.19 9.23 4.64
N LYS A 271 0.99 9.71 5.02
CA LYS A 271 1.24 10.37 6.33
C LYS A 271 0.42 11.64 6.57
N SER A 272 -0.23 12.18 5.57
CA SER A 272 -1.10 13.35 5.70
C SER A 272 -2.47 13.02 5.10
N ASN A 273 -3.52 13.58 5.67
CA ASN A 273 -4.86 13.60 5.07
C ASN A 273 -4.89 14.39 3.75
N ASP A 274 -3.74 14.90 3.32
CA ASP A 274 -3.58 15.58 2.05
C ASP A 274 -3.48 14.52 0.95
N SER A 275 -4.56 14.37 0.18
CA SER A 275 -4.63 13.53 -1.02
C SER A 275 -3.56 13.89 -2.07
N THR A 276 -2.84 14.99 -1.87
CA THR A 276 -1.88 15.54 -2.82
C THR A 276 -0.43 15.18 -2.50
N ARG A 277 -0.13 14.65 -1.31
CA ARG A 277 1.25 14.31 -0.97
C ARG A 277 1.70 12.98 -1.53
N VAL A 278 2.96 12.97 -1.93
CA VAL A 278 3.67 11.81 -2.42
C VAL A 278 3.76 10.72 -1.36
N SER A 279 3.50 9.51 -1.79
CA SER A 279 3.67 8.32 -0.99
C SER A 279 4.05 7.17 -1.93
N PRO A 280 5.13 6.42 -1.64
CA PRO A 280 5.49 5.26 -2.46
C PRO A 280 4.36 4.22 -2.51
N HIS A 281 3.55 4.14 -1.46
CA HIS A 281 2.38 3.26 -1.43
C HIS A 281 1.33 3.67 -2.47
N LYS A 282 1.09 4.99 -2.67
CA LYS A 282 0.18 5.49 -3.72
C LYS A 282 0.75 5.28 -5.12
N GLN A 283 2.05 5.45 -5.31
CA GLN A 283 2.68 5.17 -6.60
C GLN A 283 2.55 3.69 -6.98
N LEU A 284 2.71 2.80 -6.01
CA LEU A 284 2.44 1.37 -6.21
C LEU A 284 0.97 1.11 -6.59
N ALA A 285 0.01 1.74 -5.90
CA ALA A 285 -1.41 1.60 -6.22
C ALA A 285 -1.76 2.16 -7.61
N ARG A 286 -1.13 3.27 -8.04
CA ARG A 286 -1.29 3.84 -9.38
C ARG A 286 -0.72 2.94 -10.47
N TYR A 287 0.46 2.37 -10.23
CA TYR A 287 1.09 1.38 -11.09
C TYR A 287 0.15 0.20 -11.33
N ILE A 288 -0.41 -0.37 -10.26
CA ILE A 288 -1.35 -1.50 -10.36
C ILE A 288 -2.62 -1.09 -11.12
N LYS A 289 -3.18 0.08 -10.84
CA LYS A 289 -4.38 0.58 -11.55
C LYS A 289 -4.11 0.80 -13.04
N LEU A 290 -2.96 1.34 -13.39
CA LEU A 290 -2.56 1.56 -14.79
C LEU A 290 -2.48 0.24 -15.55
N HIS A 291 -1.79 -0.74 -15.01
CA HIS A 291 -1.67 -2.06 -15.61
C HIS A 291 -3.01 -2.82 -15.66
N GLN A 292 -3.84 -2.66 -14.63
CA GLN A 292 -5.18 -3.23 -14.65
C GLN A 292 -5.99 -2.71 -15.84
N ILE A 293 -5.96 -1.40 -16.07
CA ILE A 293 -6.71 -0.76 -17.16
C ILE A 293 -6.12 -1.10 -18.52
N GLU A 294 -4.81 -0.94 -18.69
CA GLU A 294 -4.18 -1.01 -20.02
C GLU A 294 -3.85 -2.43 -20.47
N ARG A 295 -3.56 -3.34 -19.55
CA ARG A 295 -2.98 -4.64 -19.88
C ARG A 295 -3.81 -5.84 -19.45
N ILE A 296 -4.44 -5.79 -18.26
CA ILE A 296 -5.15 -6.94 -17.71
C ILE A 296 -6.62 -6.96 -18.17
N ASN A 297 -7.33 -5.86 -18.01
CA ASN A 297 -8.76 -5.77 -18.36
C ASN A 297 -9.09 -6.15 -19.79
N PRO A 298 -8.27 -5.81 -20.82
CA PRO A 298 -8.52 -6.23 -22.20
C PRO A 298 -8.49 -7.75 -22.42
N LEU A 299 -7.93 -8.53 -21.48
CA LEU A 299 -7.71 -9.97 -21.62
C LEU A 299 -8.62 -10.82 -20.72
N ILE A 300 -9.42 -10.21 -19.86
CA ILE A 300 -10.33 -10.91 -18.97
C ILE A 300 -11.79 -10.58 -19.32
N SER A 301 -12.67 -11.58 -19.14
CA SER A 301 -14.09 -11.45 -19.54
C SER A 301 -14.88 -10.42 -18.73
N THR A 302 -14.50 -10.22 -17.47
CA THR A 302 -15.13 -9.24 -16.58
C THR A 302 -14.03 -8.30 -16.08
N PRO A 303 -13.94 -7.07 -16.61
CA PRO A 303 -12.98 -6.08 -16.15
C PRO A 303 -13.11 -5.79 -14.65
N MET A 304 -11.98 -5.44 -14.03
CA MET A 304 -11.93 -4.98 -12.63
C MET A 304 -11.47 -3.53 -12.56
N GLU A 305 -12.06 -2.78 -11.66
CA GLU A 305 -11.64 -1.42 -11.33
C GLU A 305 -10.90 -1.41 -10.00
N ILE A 306 -9.77 -0.68 -9.96
CA ILE A 306 -8.98 -0.48 -8.75
C ILE A 306 -9.40 0.82 -8.08
N ASP A 307 -9.90 0.74 -6.85
CA ASP A 307 -10.15 1.89 -6.01
C ASP A 307 -8.94 2.20 -5.14
N ILE A 308 -8.26 3.30 -5.42
CA ILE A 308 -7.11 3.75 -4.62
C ILE A 308 -7.63 4.43 -3.36
N ILE A 309 -7.30 3.89 -2.19
CA ILE A 309 -7.70 4.41 -0.88
C ILE A 309 -6.48 4.97 -0.15
N ILE A 310 -6.58 6.21 0.35
CA ILE A 310 -5.47 6.92 1.01
C ILE A 310 -5.29 6.58 2.49
N TYR A 311 -6.20 5.84 3.06
CA TYR A 311 -6.14 5.43 4.46
C TYR A 311 -5.24 4.21 4.65
N GLU A 312 -4.88 3.94 5.89
CA GLU A 312 -4.12 2.76 6.31
C GLU A 312 -4.91 1.49 6.08
N ASP A 313 -6.17 1.54 6.49
CA ASP A 313 -7.16 0.50 6.41
C ASP A 313 -8.57 1.11 6.58
N ARG A 314 -9.57 0.29 6.71
CA ARG A 314 -10.92 0.65 7.15
C ARG A 314 -10.88 1.30 8.53
N ILE A 315 -11.83 2.19 8.84
CA ILE A 315 -11.88 2.86 10.14
C ILE A 315 -12.05 1.82 11.26
N GLY A 316 -11.14 1.86 12.23
CA GLY A 316 -11.14 0.93 13.38
C GLY A 316 -10.61 -0.47 13.06
N ARG A 317 -9.98 -0.65 11.90
CA ARG A 317 -9.34 -1.88 11.46
C ARG A 317 -7.85 -1.66 11.22
N SER A 318 -7.12 -2.76 11.06
CA SER A 318 -5.70 -2.80 10.71
C SER A 318 -5.45 -4.00 9.83
N GLY A 319 -4.23 -4.20 9.33
CA GLY A 319 -3.85 -5.33 8.52
C GLY A 319 -2.34 -5.52 8.43
N ASP A 320 -1.91 -6.62 7.88
CA ASP A 320 -0.52 -7.09 7.88
C ASP A 320 0.45 -6.17 7.10
N GLN A 321 -0.02 -5.27 6.23
CA GLN A 321 0.81 -4.25 5.59
C GLN A 321 1.38 -3.22 6.58
N VAL A 322 0.72 -3.03 7.74
CA VAL A 322 1.06 -1.98 8.72
C VAL A 322 2.45 -2.18 9.33
N PRO A 323 2.85 -3.37 9.81
CA PRO A 323 4.19 -3.61 10.31
C PRO A 323 5.28 -3.30 9.28
N PHE A 324 5.08 -3.66 8.01
CA PHE A 324 6.04 -3.35 6.93
C PHE A 324 6.17 -1.85 6.70
N ARG A 325 5.05 -1.15 6.62
CA ARG A 325 5.03 0.30 6.47
C ARG A 325 5.72 1.00 7.65
N GLN A 326 5.49 0.55 8.87
CA GLN A 326 6.15 1.09 10.07
C GLN A 326 7.68 0.91 10.06
N LYS A 327 8.18 -0.12 9.35
CA LYS A 327 9.62 -0.33 9.12
C LYS A 327 10.17 0.47 7.94
N GLY A 328 9.35 1.26 7.27
CA GLY A 328 9.74 2.10 6.13
C GLY A 328 9.71 1.37 4.79
N TYR A 329 9.05 0.23 4.70
CA TYR A 329 8.85 -0.50 3.46
C TYR A 329 7.61 -0.02 2.72
N THR A 330 7.62 -0.12 1.40
CA THR A 330 6.43 0.12 0.57
C THR A 330 5.50 -1.06 0.69
N ALA A 331 4.32 -0.83 1.27
CA ALA A 331 3.33 -1.87 1.51
C ALA A 331 1.91 -1.35 1.26
N ILE A 332 1.07 -2.20 0.67
CA ILE A 332 -0.34 -1.93 0.37
C ILE A 332 -1.19 -3.13 0.79
N ARG A 333 -2.50 -2.90 0.95
CA ARG A 333 -3.47 -3.96 1.19
C ARG A 333 -4.52 -3.99 0.09
N PHE A 334 -4.73 -5.15 -0.51
CA PHE A 334 -5.90 -5.46 -1.31
C PHE A 334 -7.06 -5.87 -0.40
N CYS A 335 -8.24 -5.36 -0.68
CA CYS A 335 -9.46 -5.70 0.06
C CYS A 335 -10.67 -5.62 -0.88
N ALA A 336 -11.61 -6.52 -0.75
CA ALA A 336 -12.84 -6.51 -1.51
C ALA A 336 -13.58 -5.17 -1.40
N LYS A 337 -14.28 -4.76 -2.45
CA LYS A 337 -15.07 -3.53 -2.43
C LYS A 337 -16.18 -3.60 -1.39
N ASN A 338 -16.96 -4.66 -1.47
CA ASN A 338 -18.00 -5.00 -0.53
C ASN A 338 -17.51 -6.10 0.40
N GLU A 339 -17.82 -6.00 1.66
CA GLU A 339 -17.45 -6.99 2.67
C GLU A 339 -18.54 -7.11 3.73
N HIS A 340 -18.61 -8.25 4.38
CA HIS A 340 -19.28 -8.36 5.67
C HIS A 340 -18.35 -7.88 6.77
N GLY A 341 -18.88 -7.22 7.79
CA GLY A 341 -18.14 -6.86 8.98
C GLY A 341 -18.13 -7.98 10.02
N ASN A 342 -17.86 -7.64 11.28
CA ASN A 342 -17.89 -8.57 12.40
C ASN A 342 -19.24 -9.28 12.53
N GLY A 343 -19.25 -10.50 13.06
CA GLY A 343 -20.42 -11.33 13.25
C GLY A 343 -21.54 -10.78 14.15
N SER A 344 -21.46 -9.51 14.53
CA SER A 344 -22.46 -8.75 15.27
C SER A 344 -23.48 -8.10 14.33
N GLY A 345 -24.55 -7.56 14.89
CA GLY A 345 -25.62 -6.90 14.11
C GLY A 345 -26.90 -7.74 14.01
N THR A 346 -27.91 -7.20 13.31
CA THR A 346 -29.19 -7.91 13.09
C THR A 346 -29.72 -7.59 11.70
N PRO A 347 -29.62 -8.50 10.72
CA PRO A 347 -28.96 -9.81 10.80
C PRO A 347 -27.45 -9.70 11.03
N PRO A 348 -26.82 -10.68 11.67
CA PRO A 348 -25.39 -10.65 11.93
C PRO A 348 -24.57 -10.86 10.66
N ASP A 349 -23.47 -10.14 10.55
CA ASP A 349 -22.49 -10.30 9.48
C ASP A 349 -21.67 -11.58 9.64
N ARG A 350 -20.70 -11.83 8.75
CA ARG A 350 -20.03 -13.15 8.65
C ARG A 350 -18.65 -13.18 9.27
N GLN A 351 -17.83 -12.12 9.12
CA GLN A 351 -16.46 -12.14 9.62
C GLN A 351 -16.42 -12.44 11.11
N HIS A 352 -15.38 -13.11 11.56
CA HIS A 352 -15.15 -13.50 12.95
C HIS A 352 -16.31 -14.33 13.55
N SER A 353 -16.92 -15.19 12.77
CA SER A 353 -18.04 -16.03 13.23
C SER A 353 -18.13 -17.34 12.45
N VAL A 354 -18.97 -18.25 12.95
CA VAL A 354 -19.32 -19.53 12.29
C VAL A 354 -19.98 -19.33 10.91
N ARG A 355 -20.35 -18.13 10.53
CA ARG A 355 -21.03 -17.79 9.27
C ARG A 355 -20.07 -17.36 8.16
N ASP A 356 -18.78 -17.26 8.43
CA ASP A 356 -17.78 -16.96 7.40
C ASP A 356 -17.43 -18.22 6.59
N ILE A 357 -18.45 -18.80 5.98
CA ILE A 357 -18.41 -20.01 5.15
C ILE A 357 -18.27 -19.65 3.68
N LEU A 358 -17.89 -20.63 2.85
CA LEU A 358 -17.70 -20.45 1.40
C LEU A 358 -19.00 -20.05 0.69
N GLY A 359 -20.12 -20.63 1.08
CA GLY A 359 -21.43 -20.41 0.46
C GLY A 359 -22.46 -21.39 1.01
N VAL A 360 -23.62 -21.42 0.39
CA VAL A 360 -24.74 -22.32 0.74
C VAL A 360 -25.28 -23.02 -0.50
N ASP A 361 -25.88 -24.19 -0.29
CA ASP A 361 -26.71 -24.90 -1.24
C ASP A 361 -28.15 -24.37 -1.11
N THR A 362 -28.67 -23.77 -2.16
CA THR A 362 -30.03 -23.17 -2.21
C THR A 362 -31.01 -24.02 -2.99
N SER A 363 -30.59 -25.20 -3.50
CA SER A 363 -31.47 -26.12 -4.22
C SER A 363 -32.55 -26.73 -3.29
N ASP A 364 -33.71 -27.07 -3.86
CA ASP A 364 -34.79 -27.70 -3.12
C ASP A 364 -35.27 -28.98 -3.85
N PRO A 365 -34.99 -30.16 -3.33
CA PRO A 365 -34.23 -30.45 -2.09
C PRO A 365 -32.73 -30.17 -2.27
N PRO A 366 -31.99 -29.89 -1.17
CA PRO A 366 -30.55 -29.68 -1.22
C PRO A 366 -29.82 -30.89 -1.82
N ASP A 367 -28.90 -30.64 -2.76
CA ASP A 367 -28.10 -31.68 -3.43
C ASP A 367 -26.64 -31.74 -2.91
N GLY A 368 -26.29 -30.89 -1.96
CA GLY A 368 -24.97 -30.81 -1.35
C GLY A 368 -23.95 -30.00 -2.16
N ILE A 369 -24.39 -29.33 -3.24
CA ILE A 369 -23.54 -28.49 -4.08
C ILE A 369 -23.74 -27.04 -3.71
N ILE A 370 -22.67 -26.30 -3.43
CA ILE A 370 -22.74 -24.85 -3.20
C ILE A 370 -23.08 -24.17 -4.51
N ASP A 371 -24.18 -23.47 -4.56
CA ASP A 371 -24.67 -22.72 -5.71
C ASP A 371 -24.81 -21.21 -5.42
N SER A 372 -24.77 -20.81 -4.15
CA SER A 372 -24.75 -19.42 -3.70
C SER A 372 -23.47 -19.14 -2.91
N PHE A 373 -22.51 -18.46 -3.53
CA PHE A 373 -21.19 -18.22 -2.97
C PHE A 373 -21.14 -16.91 -2.17
N PHE A 374 -20.56 -16.95 -0.99
CA PHE A 374 -20.20 -15.78 -0.18
C PHE A 374 -18.78 -15.31 -0.48
N VAL A 375 -17.87 -16.27 -0.75
CA VAL A 375 -16.58 -16.02 -1.39
C VAL A 375 -16.75 -16.40 -2.86
N ASP A 376 -16.85 -15.41 -3.73
CA ASP A 376 -17.07 -15.61 -5.17
C ASP A 376 -15.77 -16.08 -5.86
N PRO A 377 -15.73 -17.30 -6.42
CA PRO A 377 -14.48 -17.85 -6.98
C PRO A 377 -14.00 -17.09 -8.21
N ASN A 378 -14.90 -16.46 -8.98
CA ASN A 378 -14.53 -15.66 -10.15
C ASN A 378 -13.96 -14.30 -9.73
N TYR A 379 -14.53 -13.66 -8.73
CA TYR A 379 -14.00 -12.43 -8.17
C TYR A 379 -12.62 -12.66 -7.53
N LEU A 380 -12.48 -13.71 -6.72
CA LEU A 380 -11.21 -14.14 -6.13
C LEU A 380 -10.15 -14.41 -7.22
N ARG A 381 -10.53 -15.17 -8.28
CA ARG A 381 -9.64 -15.43 -9.42
C ARG A 381 -9.11 -14.14 -10.04
N ARG A 382 -9.95 -13.12 -10.23
CA ARG A 382 -9.54 -11.83 -10.82
C ARG A 382 -8.63 -11.03 -9.89
N ASN A 383 -8.84 -11.09 -8.58
CA ASN A 383 -7.92 -10.53 -7.58
C ASN A 383 -6.55 -11.23 -7.63
N ILE A 384 -6.53 -12.56 -7.79
CA ILE A 384 -5.28 -13.33 -7.97
C ILE A 384 -4.56 -12.91 -9.24
N ILE A 385 -5.28 -12.71 -10.36
CA ILE A 385 -4.69 -12.23 -11.63
C ILE A 385 -4.04 -10.86 -11.41
N SER A 386 -4.76 -9.90 -10.83
CA SER A 386 -4.25 -8.56 -10.58
C SER A 386 -2.98 -8.58 -9.72
N ASN A 387 -2.99 -9.36 -8.62
CA ASN A 387 -1.83 -9.54 -7.75
C ASN A 387 -0.65 -10.18 -8.49
N GLY A 388 -0.87 -11.33 -9.11
CA GLY A 388 0.19 -12.13 -9.73
C GLY A 388 0.88 -11.42 -10.89
N VAL A 389 0.12 -10.76 -11.76
CA VAL A 389 0.67 -10.00 -12.89
C VAL A 389 1.51 -8.83 -12.40
N ASN A 390 0.94 -8.00 -11.51
CA ASN A 390 1.65 -6.80 -11.05
C ASN A 390 2.88 -7.15 -10.19
N LEU A 391 2.78 -8.18 -9.34
CA LEU A 391 3.92 -8.66 -8.55
C LEU A 391 5.03 -9.22 -9.46
N GLY A 392 4.65 -10.04 -10.45
CA GLY A 392 5.60 -10.64 -11.39
C GLY A 392 6.28 -9.59 -12.26
N TRP A 393 5.55 -8.60 -12.73
CA TRP A 393 6.15 -7.51 -13.51
C TRP A 393 7.07 -6.62 -12.66
N LEU A 394 6.70 -6.32 -11.42
CA LEU A 394 7.60 -5.62 -10.51
C LEU A 394 8.89 -6.39 -10.21
N ALA A 395 8.81 -7.72 -10.23
CA ALA A 395 9.97 -8.57 -10.00
C ALA A 395 10.95 -8.64 -11.21
N ILE A 396 10.55 -8.13 -12.38
CA ILE A 396 11.40 -7.98 -13.58
C ILE A 396 11.49 -6.52 -14.05
N ALA A 397 10.98 -5.58 -13.25
CA ALA A 397 10.88 -4.18 -13.63
C ALA A 397 12.21 -3.45 -13.54
N PRO A 398 12.46 -2.48 -14.42
CA PRO A 398 13.62 -1.60 -14.31
C PRO A 398 13.56 -0.76 -13.03
N PRO A 399 14.71 -0.20 -12.61
CA PRO A 399 14.77 0.68 -11.44
C PRO A 399 13.93 1.95 -11.64
N ILE A 400 13.51 2.55 -10.54
CA ILE A 400 12.78 3.82 -10.54
C ILE A 400 13.72 4.92 -11.06
N PRO A 401 13.28 5.76 -12.03
CA PRO A 401 14.10 6.86 -12.52
C PRO A 401 14.22 7.99 -11.49
N ASP A 402 15.32 8.75 -11.59
CA ASP A 402 15.55 9.98 -10.82
C ASP A 402 15.61 11.19 -11.78
N PRO A 403 14.46 11.74 -12.21
CA PRO A 403 14.40 12.84 -13.17
C PRO A 403 14.60 14.20 -12.49
N GLU A 404 15.13 15.15 -13.25
CA GLU A 404 15.08 16.57 -12.93
C GLU A 404 13.81 17.18 -13.55
N PHE A 405 13.04 17.91 -12.75
CA PHE A 405 11.83 18.60 -13.18
C PHE A 405 12.07 20.11 -13.30
N LEU A 406 11.92 20.64 -14.51
CA LEU A 406 12.12 22.05 -14.85
C LEU A 406 10.78 22.69 -15.25
N PRO A 407 10.12 23.47 -14.35
CA PRO A 407 8.85 24.09 -14.66
C PRO A 407 8.94 25.11 -15.81
N LEU A 408 7.99 25.03 -16.74
CA LEU A 408 7.76 25.97 -17.82
C LEU A 408 6.55 26.88 -17.50
N SER A 409 6.33 27.93 -18.24
CA SER A 409 5.21 28.86 -18.02
C SER A 409 3.83 28.20 -18.08
N ASN A 410 3.66 27.17 -18.91
CA ASN A 410 2.43 26.42 -19.07
C ASN A 410 2.68 24.91 -19.25
N GLY A 411 3.72 24.39 -18.60
CA GLY A 411 4.12 22.99 -18.77
C GLY A 411 5.29 22.58 -17.91
N MET A 412 5.92 21.48 -18.26
CA MET A 412 7.05 20.89 -17.57
C MET A 412 8.04 20.34 -18.58
N GLU A 413 9.31 20.67 -18.42
CA GLU A 413 10.42 19.93 -19.01
C GLU A 413 10.96 18.95 -17.96
N ILE A 414 11.18 17.70 -18.36
CA ILE A 414 11.68 16.63 -17.49
C ILE A 414 12.95 16.11 -18.13
N VAL A 415 14.06 16.22 -17.42
CA VAL A 415 15.38 15.78 -17.88
C VAL A 415 15.75 14.49 -17.17
N LEU A 416 16.08 13.46 -17.94
CA LEU A 416 16.50 12.17 -17.44
C LEU A 416 18.02 12.08 -17.50
N HIS A 417 18.63 11.84 -16.34
CA HIS A 417 20.07 11.68 -16.20
C HIS A 417 20.44 10.19 -16.21
N GLY A 418 21.66 9.87 -16.66
CA GLY A 418 22.19 8.51 -16.60
C GLY A 418 21.40 7.50 -17.44
N ILE A 419 20.97 7.88 -18.63
CA ILE A 419 20.14 7.03 -19.48
C ILE A 419 20.85 5.73 -19.78
N ASP A 420 20.23 4.63 -19.36
CA ASP A 420 20.54 3.31 -19.85
C ASP A 420 19.97 3.17 -21.29
N SER A 421 20.85 2.95 -22.27
CA SER A 421 20.46 2.75 -23.67
C SER A 421 19.54 1.53 -23.90
N THR A 422 19.36 0.70 -22.89
CA THR A 422 18.44 -0.45 -22.90
C THR A 422 17.00 -0.07 -22.62
N PHE A 423 16.71 1.17 -22.14
CA PHE A 423 15.34 1.62 -21.96
C PHE A 423 14.69 1.92 -23.31
N GLN A 424 13.48 1.40 -23.49
CA GLN A 424 12.73 1.53 -24.73
C GLN A 424 12.01 2.88 -24.83
N TYR A 425 11.41 3.31 -23.73
CA TYR A 425 10.67 4.56 -23.61
C TYR A 425 10.42 4.93 -22.15
N TYR A 426 9.84 6.10 -21.95
CA TYR A 426 9.46 6.60 -20.63
C TYR A 426 7.97 6.90 -20.61
N ARG A 427 7.35 6.71 -19.45
CA ARG A 427 5.97 7.06 -19.19
C ARG A 427 5.94 8.23 -18.19
N VAL A 428 5.14 9.25 -18.48
CA VAL A 428 4.95 10.39 -17.59
C VAL A 428 3.49 10.45 -17.17
N GLY A 429 3.22 10.12 -15.92
CA GLY A 429 1.91 10.27 -15.32
C GLY A 429 1.72 11.69 -14.79
N ILE A 430 0.64 12.34 -15.20
CA ILE A 430 0.24 13.64 -14.68
C ILE A 430 -1.15 13.58 -14.08
N ARG A 431 -1.36 14.37 -13.03
CA ARG A 431 -2.69 14.60 -12.45
C ARG A 431 -2.81 16.01 -11.90
N SER A 432 -4.03 16.54 -11.90
CA SER A 432 -4.32 17.83 -11.31
C SER A 432 -4.90 17.70 -9.90
N LYS A 433 -4.52 18.59 -9.00
CA LYS A 433 -5.12 18.67 -7.66
C LYS A 433 -6.63 18.85 -7.72
N HIS A 434 -7.13 19.54 -8.74
CA HIS A 434 -8.53 19.91 -8.89
C HIS A 434 -9.43 18.76 -9.37
N SER A 435 -8.86 17.71 -9.95
CA SER A 435 -9.63 16.54 -10.38
C SER A 435 -10.23 15.74 -9.22
N GLY A 436 -9.68 15.91 -8.01
CA GLY A 436 -10.01 15.08 -6.85
C GLY A 436 -9.57 13.62 -7.00
N SER A 437 -9.02 13.26 -8.17
CA SER A 437 -8.56 11.93 -8.48
C SER A 437 -7.24 11.61 -7.76
N LEU A 438 -7.14 10.41 -7.24
CA LEU A 438 -5.89 9.86 -6.71
C LEU A 438 -5.06 9.18 -7.79
N TYR A 439 -5.64 9.00 -8.97
CA TYR A 439 -5.04 8.39 -10.16
C TYR A 439 -4.58 9.43 -11.16
N PHE A 440 -3.84 9.04 -12.19
CA PHE A 440 -3.40 9.92 -13.27
C PHE A 440 -4.60 10.43 -14.09
N ASP A 441 -4.59 11.74 -14.41
CA ASP A 441 -5.52 12.31 -15.38
C ASP A 441 -5.10 11.90 -16.80
N THR A 442 -3.77 11.82 -17.03
CA THR A 442 -3.18 11.42 -18.32
C THR A 442 -1.82 10.76 -18.09
N VAL A 443 -1.50 9.77 -18.91
CA VAL A 443 -0.16 9.18 -18.99
C VAL A 443 0.38 9.36 -20.41
N TYR A 444 1.51 10.08 -20.52
CA TYR A 444 2.22 10.29 -21.79
C TYR A 444 3.29 9.22 -21.99
N THR A 445 3.56 8.88 -23.25
CA THR A 445 4.66 8.00 -23.64
C THR A 445 5.66 8.76 -24.49
N PHE A 446 6.94 8.72 -24.13
CA PHE A 446 8.03 9.38 -24.81
C PHE A 446 9.07 8.36 -25.27
N THR A 447 9.33 8.32 -26.57
CA THR A 447 10.29 7.42 -27.20
C THR A 447 11.49 8.18 -27.73
N ASN A 448 12.67 7.58 -27.71
CA ASN A 448 13.91 8.11 -28.32
C ASN A 448 14.30 9.51 -27.84
N THR A 449 13.99 9.87 -26.63
CA THR A 449 14.35 11.16 -26.05
C THR A 449 14.58 11.05 -24.54
N ASN A 450 15.48 11.86 -24.05
CA ASN A 450 15.76 12.05 -22.62
C ASN A 450 15.29 13.39 -22.07
N ASN A 451 14.76 14.27 -22.94
CA ASN A 451 14.09 15.49 -22.58
C ASN A 451 12.61 15.37 -22.90
N LEU A 452 11.80 15.25 -21.87
CA LEU A 452 10.36 15.03 -21.98
C LEU A 452 9.67 16.37 -21.71
N THR A 453 9.03 16.94 -22.75
CA THR A 453 8.37 18.25 -22.60
C THR A 453 6.85 18.06 -22.69
N ILE A 454 6.14 18.51 -21.64
CA ILE A 454 4.69 18.57 -21.59
C ILE A 454 4.29 20.04 -21.59
N ASN A 455 3.48 20.44 -22.56
CA ASN A 455 3.01 21.83 -22.73
C ASN A 455 1.48 21.89 -22.71
N GLY A 456 0.94 23.11 -22.61
CA GLY A 456 -0.50 23.36 -22.71
C GLY A 456 -1.26 23.03 -21.43
N LEU A 457 -0.58 22.94 -20.30
CA LEU A 457 -1.24 22.73 -19.01
C LEU A 457 -1.92 24.02 -18.55
N ASP A 458 -3.06 23.87 -17.92
CA ASP A 458 -3.78 24.97 -17.31
C ASP A 458 -2.94 25.58 -16.17
N ALA A 459 -2.46 26.80 -16.40
CA ALA A 459 -1.61 27.52 -15.46
C ALA A 459 -2.33 27.92 -14.15
N GLN A 460 -3.65 27.71 -14.04
CA GLN A 460 -4.43 27.95 -12.82
C GLN A 460 -4.55 26.71 -11.93
N LYS A 461 -4.04 25.57 -12.39
CA LYS A 461 -4.11 24.30 -11.64
C LYS A 461 -2.75 23.89 -11.08
N THR A 462 -2.77 23.30 -9.90
CA THR A 462 -1.61 22.55 -9.38
C THR A 462 -1.54 21.21 -10.08
N TRP A 463 -0.39 20.90 -10.66
CA TRP A 463 -0.12 19.67 -11.36
C TRP A 463 0.93 18.83 -10.63
N TYR A 464 0.76 17.52 -10.69
CA TYR A 464 1.70 16.53 -10.18
C TYR A 464 2.22 15.69 -11.34
N PHE A 465 3.52 15.45 -11.35
CA PHE A 465 4.25 14.72 -12.38
C PHE A 465 5.02 13.58 -11.75
N SER A 466 5.03 12.45 -12.40
CA SER A 466 5.93 11.34 -12.06
C SER A 466 6.31 10.57 -13.31
N VAL A 467 7.47 9.92 -13.29
CA VAL A 467 8.06 9.25 -14.44
C VAL A 467 8.33 7.80 -14.12
N ALA A 468 8.08 6.92 -15.08
CA ALA A 468 8.48 5.52 -15.06
C ALA A 468 9.34 5.18 -16.27
N ASN A 469 10.29 4.27 -16.10
CA ASN A 469 11.08 3.66 -17.17
C ASN A 469 10.34 2.45 -17.73
N VAL A 470 10.52 2.18 -19.03
CA VAL A 470 10.07 0.93 -19.65
C VAL A 470 11.26 0.24 -20.32
N LYS A 471 11.48 -1.03 -19.97
CA LYS A 471 12.52 -1.90 -20.49
C LYS A 471 11.93 -3.27 -20.81
N ASN A 472 12.21 -3.82 -21.98
CA ASN A 472 11.69 -5.13 -22.40
C ASN A 472 10.16 -5.24 -22.30
N ASN A 473 9.43 -4.18 -22.63
CA ASN A 473 7.98 -4.03 -22.45
C ASN A 473 7.47 -4.12 -21.01
N VAL A 474 8.37 -4.02 -20.02
CA VAL A 474 8.02 -3.94 -18.60
C VAL A 474 8.16 -2.51 -18.13
N GLU A 475 7.06 -1.97 -17.61
CA GLU A 475 7.02 -0.66 -16.95
C GLU A 475 7.51 -0.80 -15.51
N GLY A 476 8.40 0.10 -15.08
CA GLY A 476 8.84 0.22 -13.70
C GLY A 476 7.86 1.06 -12.85
N LEU A 477 8.15 1.14 -11.57
CA LEU A 477 7.43 2.05 -10.68
C LEU A 477 7.70 3.51 -11.09
N PHE A 478 6.66 4.32 -10.97
CA PHE A 478 6.78 5.76 -11.10
C PHE A 478 7.59 6.35 -9.93
N CYS A 479 8.49 7.29 -10.24
CA CYS A 479 9.19 8.05 -9.21
C CYS A 479 8.22 8.85 -8.34
N ASP A 480 8.73 9.43 -7.27
CA ASP A 480 7.96 10.35 -6.43
C ASP A 480 7.39 11.50 -7.26
N GLU A 481 6.18 11.96 -6.91
CA GLU A 481 5.53 13.05 -7.62
C GLU A 481 6.24 14.38 -7.36
N TYR A 482 6.57 15.08 -8.42
CA TYR A 482 6.93 16.49 -8.39
C TYR A 482 5.68 17.36 -8.54
N SER A 483 5.51 18.37 -7.71
CA SER A 483 4.37 19.29 -7.79
C SER A 483 4.76 20.63 -8.41
N MET A 484 4.04 21.01 -9.46
CA MET A 484 4.10 22.34 -10.04
C MET A 484 2.89 23.14 -9.57
N PHE A 485 3.14 24.25 -8.89
CA PHE A 485 2.09 25.16 -8.47
C PHE A 485 1.92 26.28 -9.50
N PRO A 486 0.68 26.75 -9.74
CA PRO A 486 0.44 27.87 -10.64
C PRO A 486 1.18 29.12 -10.18
N VAL A 487 1.78 29.83 -11.11
CA VAL A 487 2.38 31.15 -10.83
C VAL A 487 1.23 32.14 -10.62
N GLY A 488 1.06 32.61 -9.37
CA GLY A 488 0.03 33.62 -9.01
C GLY A 488 -1.28 33.09 -8.42
N VAL A 489 -1.37 31.78 -8.11
CA VAL A 489 -2.50 31.20 -7.35
C VAL A 489 -2.08 30.95 -5.90
N GLU A 490 -2.98 31.24 -4.96
CA GLU A 490 -2.77 31.07 -3.52
C GLU A 490 -2.23 29.67 -3.17
N THR A 491 -0.96 29.60 -2.81
CA THR A 491 -0.37 28.37 -2.29
C THR A 491 -0.48 28.38 -0.78
N ARG A 492 -1.45 27.68 -0.24
CA ARG A 492 -1.51 27.42 1.21
C ARG A 492 -0.52 26.32 1.54
N ILE A 493 0.64 26.65 2.07
CA ILE A 493 1.60 25.69 2.58
C ILE A 493 1.25 25.42 4.05
N ARG A 494 0.58 24.28 4.33
CA ARG A 494 0.46 23.75 5.68
C ARG A 494 1.77 23.08 6.05
N GLN A 495 2.38 23.53 7.14
CA GLN A 495 3.53 22.84 7.73
C GLN A 495 3.19 22.33 9.13
N ASP A 496 4.05 21.46 9.66
CA ASP A 496 3.92 20.79 10.97
C ASP A 496 3.83 21.77 12.17
N TRP A 497 3.90 23.07 11.92
CA TRP A 497 3.89 24.16 12.90
C TRP A 497 2.51 24.79 13.13
N GLY A 498 1.46 24.31 12.45
CA GLY A 498 0.10 24.84 12.59
C GLY A 498 -0.10 26.25 12.01
N VAL A 499 0.76 26.69 11.08
CA VAL A 499 0.67 27.97 10.39
C VAL A 499 0.66 27.79 8.87
N ILE A 500 -0.05 28.67 8.17
CA ILE A 500 -0.14 28.72 6.71
C ILE A 500 0.33 30.10 6.28
N LEU A 501 1.34 30.18 5.40
CA LEU A 501 1.71 31.39 4.71
C LEU A 501 0.88 31.48 3.41
N GLU A 502 0.08 32.53 3.27
CA GLU A 502 -0.76 32.74 2.08
C GLU A 502 -0.05 33.60 1.03
N GLN A 503 -0.50 33.51 -0.21
CA GLN A 503 -0.02 34.37 -1.30
C GLN A 503 -0.35 35.84 -1.02
N ASN A 504 0.63 36.71 -1.23
CA ASN A 504 0.41 38.14 -1.09
C ASN A 504 -0.66 38.66 -2.08
N ALA A 505 -1.49 39.57 -1.61
CA ALA A 505 -2.57 40.18 -2.41
C ALA A 505 -2.54 41.70 -2.29
N PRO A 506 -2.56 42.43 -3.43
CA PRO A 506 -2.46 41.92 -4.81
C PRO A 506 -1.07 41.37 -5.17
N ASN A 507 -1.04 40.43 -6.12
CA ASN A 507 0.18 39.96 -6.76
C ASN A 507 -0.10 39.72 -8.25
N PRO A 508 0.50 40.45 -9.18
CA PRO A 508 1.53 41.47 -9.00
C PRO A 508 1.03 42.76 -8.29
N PHE A 509 1.97 43.56 -7.76
CA PHE A 509 1.64 44.83 -7.13
C PHE A 509 2.58 45.98 -7.56
N SER A 510 2.07 47.21 -7.52
CA SER A 510 2.82 48.44 -7.91
C SER A 510 3.05 49.43 -6.76
N GLY A 511 2.36 49.30 -5.66
CA GLY A 511 2.46 50.20 -4.50
C GLY A 511 2.65 49.43 -3.19
N ARG A 512 1.65 48.66 -2.80
CA ARG A 512 1.66 47.84 -1.59
C ARG A 512 0.96 46.50 -1.83
N THR A 513 1.31 45.52 -1.02
CA THR A 513 0.66 44.24 -0.97
C THR A 513 0.54 43.76 0.47
N GLU A 514 -0.40 42.90 0.76
CA GLU A 514 -0.54 42.26 2.07
C GLU A 514 -0.18 40.76 1.98
N ILE A 515 0.53 40.27 3.00
CA ILE A 515 0.80 38.85 3.22
C ILE A 515 -0.03 38.43 4.42
N CYS A 516 -0.84 37.37 4.24
CA CYS A 516 -1.61 36.75 5.31
C CYS A 516 -0.88 35.49 5.83
N ILE A 517 -0.84 35.36 7.16
CA ILE A 517 -0.37 34.16 7.85
C ILE A 517 -1.54 33.66 8.68
N GLU A 518 -2.14 32.52 8.29
CA GLU A 518 -3.23 31.90 9.03
C GLU A 518 -2.66 30.90 10.03
N ALA A 519 -3.04 31.01 11.31
CA ALA A 519 -2.56 30.18 12.40
C ALA A 519 -3.73 29.45 13.09
N GLY A 520 -3.54 28.17 13.42
CA GLY A 520 -4.50 27.39 14.20
C GLY A 520 -4.62 27.89 15.65
N GLU A 521 -5.50 27.27 16.44
CA GLU A 521 -5.75 27.65 17.84
C GLU A 521 -4.50 27.60 18.74
N ASN A 522 -3.56 26.69 18.45
CA ASN A 522 -2.29 26.56 19.16
C ASN A 522 -1.13 26.49 18.16
N PRO A 523 -0.71 27.60 17.58
CA PRO A 523 0.39 27.59 16.63
C PRO A 523 1.70 27.19 17.32
N GLY A 524 2.44 26.28 16.68
CA GLY A 524 3.77 25.86 17.14
C GLY A 524 4.84 26.96 17.03
N ILE A 525 4.46 28.11 16.47
CA ILE A 525 5.32 29.28 16.27
C ILE A 525 4.58 30.52 16.79
N ARG A 526 5.21 31.29 17.69
CA ARG A 526 4.68 32.58 18.15
C ARG A 526 5.45 33.77 17.59
N ASN A 527 6.75 33.64 17.42
CA ASN A 527 7.62 34.71 16.92
C ASN A 527 8.23 34.29 15.59
N ALA A 528 8.03 35.09 14.56
CA ALA A 528 8.55 34.86 13.24
C ALA A 528 8.97 36.17 12.56
N SER A 529 9.63 36.05 11.42
CA SER A 529 9.92 37.19 10.52
C SER A 529 9.42 36.85 9.12
N VAL A 530 8.83 37.80 8.43
CA VAL A 530 8.69 37.72 6.98
C VAL A 530 9.92 38.39 6.37
N VAL A 531 10.63 37.64 5.53
CA VAL A 531 11.87 38.04 4.85
C VAL A 531 11.63 38.05 3.37
N VAL A 532 11.97 39.16 2.69
CA VAL A 532 11.88 39.26 1.23
C VAL A 532 13.27 39.28 0.64
N ASN A 533 13.51 38.40 -0.35
CA ASN A 533 14.76 38.34 -1.10
C ASN A 533 14.52 38.64 -2.59
N ASP A 534 15.47 39.28 -3.22
CA ASP A 534 15.52 39.38 -4.67
C ASP A 534 15.93 38.04 -5.32
N MET A 535 15.96 37.97 -6.65
CA MET A 535 16.31 36.77 -7.40
C MET A 535 17.79 36.35 -7.26
N THR A 536 18.65 37.19 -6.68
CA THR A 536 20.03 36.85 -6.35
C THR A 536 20.20 36.30 -4.94
N GLY A 537 19.07 36.24 -4.17
CA GLY A 537 19.06 35.80 -2.78
C GLY A 537 19.40 36.88 -1.77
N HIS A 538 19.58 38.15 -2.22
CA HIS A 538 19.87 39.26 -1.33
C HIS A 538 18.58 39.69 -0.61
N GLU A 539 18.65 39.88 0.72
CA GLU A 539 17.53 40.33 1.55
C GLU A 539 17.25 41.81 1.31
N VAL A 540 16.05 42.13 0.84
CA VAL A 540 15.59 43.48 0.54
C VAL A 540 14.58 44.02 1.56
N TYR A 541 13.99 43.15 2.36
CA TYR A 541 13.03 43.53 3.40
C TYR A 541 12.92 42.43 4.46
N ARG A 542 12.74 42.87 5.73
CA ARG A 542 12.45 42.02 6.87
C ARG A 542 11.50 42.68 7.85
N GLN A 543 10.47 41.97 8.27
CA GLN A 543 9.57 42.40 9.33
C GLN A 543 9.29 41.27 10.32
N PHE A 544 9.41 41.60 11.62
CA PHE A 544 9.03 40.70 12.69
C PHE A 544 7.52 40.71 12.89
N ILE A 545 6.97 39.56 13.24
CA ILE A 545 5.56 39.36 13.55
C ILE A 545 5.40 38.42 14.73
N GLU A 546 4.51 38.77 15.65
CA GLU A 546 4.00 37.87 16.67
C GLU A 546 2.73 37.19 16.13
N ILE A 547 2.77 35.87 15.95
CA ILE A 547 1.68 35.08 15.36
C ILE A 547 0.66 34.76 16.43
N GLN A 548 -0.57 35.22 16.22
CA GLN A 548 -1.75 34.91 17.03
C GLN A 548 -2.65 33.90 16.30
N SER A 549 -3.51 33.21 17.04
CA SER A 549 -4.54 32.35 16.44
C SER A 549 -5.43 33.12 15.47
N GLY A 550 -5.71 32.55 14.31
CA GLY A 550 -6.44 33.20 13.22
C GLY A 550 -5.54 33.86 12.19
N LYS A 551 -6.03 34.91 11.54
CA LYS A 551 -5.34 35.60 10.45
C LYS A 551 -4.46 36.74 10.96
N ASN A 552 -3.20 36.70 10.58
CA ASN A 552 -2.17 37.71 10.87
C ASN A 552 -1.73 38.34 9.55
N PHE A 553 -1.62 39.67 9.50
CA PHE A 553 -1.33 40.41 8.25
C PHE A 553 -0.03 41.23 8.35
N ILE A 554 0.73 41.22 7.27
CA ILE A 554 1.91 42.06 7.05
C ILE A 554 1.73 42.83 5.76
N THR A 555 1.85 44.16 5.81
CA THR A 555 1.85 45.02 4.63
C THR A 555 3.27 45.28 4.15
N ILE A 556 3.56 44.96 2.90
CA ILE A 556 4.81 45.25 2.23
C ILE A 556 4.56 46.39 1.23
N THR A 557 5.42 47.40 1.25
CA THR A 557 5.41 48.50 0.27
C THR A 557 6.52 48.32 -0.76
N LYS A 558 6.30 48.80 -1.98
CA LYS A 558 7.30 48.76 -3.06
C LYS A 558 8.56 49.61 -2.78
N ALA A 559 8.55 50.46 -1.75
CA ALA A 559 9.67 51.37 -1.47
C ALA A 559 11.01 50.61 -1.41
N GLY A 560 11.94 50.97 -2.31
CA GLY A 560 13.26 50.34 -2.43
C GLY A 560 13.31 49.04 -3.28
N MET A 561 12.19 48.59 -3.85
CA MET A 561 12.15 47.41 -4.73
C MET A 561 12.02 47.85 -6.21
N SER A 562 12.90 47.35 -7.05
CA SER A 562 12.79 47.46 -8.51
C SER A 562 11.65 46.55 -9.04
N ALA A 563 11.16 46.86 -10.24
CA ALA A 563 10.23 45.92 -10.91
C ALA A 563 10.94 44.58 -11.16
N GLY A 564 10.29 43.49 -10.81
CA GLY A 564 10.86 42.13 -10.95
C GLY A 564 10.27 41.11 -10.00
N PHE A 565 10.80 39.90 -10.06
CA PHE A 565 10.43 38.82 -9.17
C PHE A 565 11.21 38.89 -7.86
N TYR A 566 10.51 38.52 -6.78
CA TYR A 566 11.03 38.40 -5.41
C TYR A 566 10.48 37.14 -4.79
N THR A 567 11.15 36.66 -3.74
CA THR A 567 10.62 35.62 -2.84
C THR A 567 10.36 36.23 -1.48
N TYR A 568 9.32 35.79 -0.79
CA TYR A 568 9.15 36.11 0.63
C TYR A 568 8.98 34.80 1.43
N SER A 569 9.60 34.79 2.60
CA SER A 569 9.71 33.62 3.44
C SER A 569 9.24 33.91 4.85
N LEU A 570 8.52 32.99 5.47
CA LEU A 570 8.27 33.01 6.91
C LEU A 570 9.43 32.27 7.61
N VAL A 571 10.12 32.96 8.51
CA VAL A 571 11.33 32.46 9.18
C VAL A 571 11.16 32.52 10.70
N THR A 572 11.47 31.45 11.41
CA THR A 572 11.50 31.41 12.89
C THR A 572 12.72 30.63 13.37
N GLY A 573 13.38 31.14 14.43
CA GLY A 573 14.57 30.48 14.99
C GLY A 573 15.68 30.20 13.96
N GLY A 574 15.81 31.05 12.93
CA GLY A 574 16.77 30.87 11.84
C GLY A 574 16.38 29.81 10.79
N LYS A 575 15.21 29.19 10.92
CA LYS A 575 14.70 28.22 9.94
C LYS A 575 13.61 28.83 9.08
N THR A 576 13.70 28.63 7.77
CA THR A 576 12.63 28.97 6.83
C THR A 576 11.51 27.93 6.93
N ILE A 577 10.29 28.42 7.20
CA ILE A 577 9.09 27.61 7.35
C ILE A 577 8.37 27.45 6.01
N ALA A 578 8.21 28.57 5.29
CA ALA A 578 7.57 28.60 3.99
C ALA A 578 8.17 29.73 3.14
N THR A 579 8.15 29.57 1.83
CA THR A 579 8.60 30.58 0.86
C THR A 579 7.61 30.65 -0.29
N LEU A 580 7.23 31.86 -0.66
CA LEU A 580 6.36 32.16 -1.80
C LEU A 580 7.00 33.21 -2.70
N LYS A 581 6.49 33.34 -3.93
CA LYS A 581 6.98 34.32 -4.91
C LYS A 581 6.04 35.52 -4.99
N MET A 582 6.57 36.69 -5.24
CA MET A 582 5.81 37.89 -5.56
C MET A 582 6.41 38.62 -6.74
N LEU A 583 5.57 39.34 -7.47
CA LEU A 583 5.96 40.16 -8.62
C LEU A 583 5.67 41.62 -8.33
N VAL A 584 6.69 42.49 -8.52
CA VAL A 584 6.61 43.94 -8.37
C VAL A 584 6.64 44.57 -9.76
N TYR A 585 5.73 45.49 -10.03
CA TYR A 585 5.73 46.30 -11.26
C TYR A 585 6.56 47.57 -11.13
#